data_0bb479edc5048642b189a5713c154fd8
#
_entry.id   0bb479edc5048642b189a5713c154fd8
#
_cell.length_a   1.000
_cell.length_b   1.000
_cell.length_c   1.000
_cell.angle_alpha   90.00
_cell.angle_beta   90.00
_cell.angle_gamma   90.00
#
_symmetry.space_group_name_H-M   'P 1'
#
loop_
_entity.id
_entity.type
_entity.pdbx_description
1 polymer ?
#
loop_
_entity_poly.entity_id
_entity_poly.type
_entity_poly.pdbx_seq_one_letter_code
_entity_poly.pdbx_strand_id
1 'polypeptide(L)'
;ILKGLKERFEEHHEIKYTESSLKAAASLASKHINDRFLPDKAIDVVDEAGARQKLVPISKRKKTINELDIEKIVASIARIPEKTVSTSDKKSLEKLEENLKRVIFGQDVAVESLSSAIKLARAGLRVDEKPVGSFLFSGPTGVGKTEVSKQLAKIMGIEFVRFDMSEYMERHTVSRL
;
A
#
# COMPACT_ATOMS: atom_id res chain seq x y z
N ILE A 1 12.59 7.04 17.77
CA ILE A 1 12.07 8.36 17.39
C ILE A 1 10.61 8.47 17.83
N LEU A 2 9.65 7.66 17.30
CA LEU A 2 8.22 7.76 17.62
C LEU A 2 7.93 7.66 19.13
N LYS A 3 8.63 6.80 19.87
CA LYS A 3 8.51 6.72 21.33
C LYS A 3 8.90 8.02 22.02
N GLY A 4 9.91 8.73 21.54
CA GLY A 4 10.33 10.02 22.11
C GLY A 4 9.39 11.17 21.77
N LEU A 5 8.61 11.05 20.71
CA LEU A 5 7.59 12.05 20.30
C LEU A 5 6.20 11.76 20.88
N LYS A 6 5.99 10.56 21.42
CA LYS A 6 4.70 10.06 21.89
C LYS A 6 3.99 11.04 22.81
N GLU A 7 4.67 11.47 23.87
CA GLU A 7 4.08 12.34 24.91
C GLU A 7 3.62 13.68 24.31
N ARG A 8 4.40 14.26 23.38
CA ARG A 8 4.03 15.51 22.72
C ARG A 8 2.80 15.37 21.83
N PHE A 9 2.67 14.25 21.10
CA PHE A 9 1.48 13.98 20.30
C PHE A 9 0.26 13.67 21.18
N GLU A 10 0.45 12.95 22.28
CA GLU A 10 -0.61 12.67 23.26
C GLU A 10 -1.16 13.96 23.88
N GLU A 11 -0.29 14.87 24.25
CA GLU A 11 -0.67 16.20 24.77
C GLU A 11 -1.35 17.05 23.71
N HIS A 12 -0.76 17.13 22.50
CA HIS A 12 -1.29 17.93 21.40
C HIS A 12 -2.68 17.49 20.94
N HIS A 13 -2.92 16.18 20.83
CA HIS A 13 -4.18 15.62 20.33
C HIS A 13 -5.16 15.23 21.43
N GLU A 14 -4.77 15.32 22.70
CA GLU A 14 -5.57 14.92 23.89
C GLU A 14 -6.02 13.45 23.85
N ILE A 15 -5.14 12.56 23.36
CA ILE A 15 -5.37 11.13 23.18
C ILE A 15 -4.14 10.34 23.59
N LYS A 16 -4.29 9.02 23.77
CA LYS A 16 -3.18 8.12 24.07
C LYS A 16 -2.87 7.21 22.89
N TYR A 17 -1.59 6.91 22.69
CA TYR A 17 -1.13 5.93 21.71
C TYR A 17 -0.62 4.67 22.41
N THR A 18 -1.06 3.51 21.93
CA THR A 18 -0.51 2.21 22.41
C THR A 18 0.88 2.00 21.82
N GLU A 19 1.71 1.16 22.46
CA GLU A 19 3.01 0.81 21.85
C GLU A 19 2.86 0.02 20.55
N SER A 20 1.80 -0.80 20.44
CA SER A 20 1.46 -1.52 19.21
C SER A 20 1.11 -0.57 18.08
N SER A 21 0.35 0.52 18.36
CA SER A 21 0.02 1.52 17.33
C SER A 21 1.26 2.23 16.78
N LEU A 22 2.23 2.59 17.62
CA LEU A 22 3.48 3.21 17.16
C LEU A 22 4.34 2.25 16.32
N LYS A 23 4.39 0.97 16.69
CA LYS A 23 5.07 -0.06 15.90
C LYS A 23 4.37 -0.26 14.56
N ALA A 24 3.04 -0.34 14.56
CA ALA A 24 2.23 -0.46 13.37
C ALA A 24 2.43 0.76 12.44
N ALA A 25 2.45 1.98 12.97
CA ALA A 25 2.70 3.19 12.18
C ALA A 25 4.03 3.12 11.44
N ALA A 26 5.11 2.70 12.11
CA ALA A 26 6.42 2.57 11.46
C ALA A 26 6.44 1.45 10.40
N SER A 27 5.91 0.27 10.73
CA SER A 27 5.91 -0.89 9.84
C SER A 27 5.01 -0.70 8.62
N LEU A 28 3.77 -0.24 8.82
CA LEU A 28 2.79 -0.08 7.76
C LEU A 28 3.11 1.13 6.87
N ALA A 29 3.61 2.23 7.44
CA ALA A 29 4.09 3.36 6.64
C ALA A 29 5.28 2.96 5.76
N SER A 30 6.22 2.18 6.30
CA SER A 30 7.33 1.65 5.51
C SER A 30 6.87 0.81 4.32
N LYS A 31 5.83 0.00 4.53
CA LYS A 31 5.33 -0.98 3.57
C LYS A 31 4.44 -0.37 2.47
N HIS A 32 3.59 0.58 2.83
CA HIS A 32 2.48 1.02 1.98
C HIS A 32 2.58 2.47 1.51
N ILE A 33 3.39 3.31 2.17
CA ILE A 33 3.56 4.72 1.80
C ILE A 33 4.93 4.90 1.13
N ASN A 34 4.94 5.27 -0.15
CA ASN A 34 6.16 5.38 -0.95
C ASN A 34 6.65 6.82 -1.14
N ASP A 35 5.79 7.82 -0.91
CA ASP A 35 6.05 9.23 -1.24
C ASP A 35 7.09 9.90 -0.34
N ARG A 36 7.38 9.32 0.82
CA ARG A 36 8.31 9.88 1.83
C ARG A 36 9.18 8.80 2.45
N PHE A 37 10.26 9.23 3.09
CA PHE A 37 11.17 8.34 3.82
C PHE A 37 10.79 8.22 5.29
N LEU A 38 11.27 7.16 5.94
CA LEU A 38 11.25 7.08 7.40
C LEU A 38 12.32 8.03 7.97
N PRO A 39 12.07 8.70 9.11
CA PRO A 39 10.93 8.51 10.01
C PRO A 39 9.69 9.34 9.65
N ASP A 40 9.77 10.31 8.73
CA ASP A 40 8.76 11.33 8.49
C ASP A 40 7.38 10.75 8.19
N LYS A 41 7.29 9.79 7.24
CA LYS A 41 6.02 9.17 6.90
C LYS A 41 5.34 8.44 8.08
N ALA A 42 6.11 7.93 9.03
CA ALA A 42 5.55 7.29 10.23
C ALA A 42 5.09 8.34 11.26
N ILE A 43 5.77 9.48 11.32
CA ILE A 43 5.37 10.63 12.13
C ILE A 43 4.05 11.19 11.60
N ASP A 44 3.94 11.39 10.28
CA ASP A 44 2.71 11.85 9.63
C ASP A 44 1.51 10.93 9.92
N VAL A 45 1.70 9.61 9.89
CA VAL A 45 0.64 8.64 10.21
C VAL A 45 0.16 8.79 11.66
N VAL A 46 1.09 8.99 12.62
CA VAL A 46 0.73 9.17 14.03
C VAL A 46 0.00 10.50 14.23
N ASP A 47 0.46 11.58 13.61
CA ASP A 47 -0.16 12.91 13.66
C ASP A 47 -1.57 12.89 13.06
N GLU A 48 -1.73 12.34 11.85
CA GLU A 48 -3.02 12.22 11.18
C GLU A 48 -4.02 11.37 11.98
N ALA A 49 -3.54 10.30 12.65
CA ALA A 49 -4.38 9.49 13.51
C ALA A 49 -4.95 10.30 14.68
N GLY A 50 -4.15 11.17 15.26
CA GLY A 50 -4.58 12.11 16.30
C GLY A 50 -5.53 13.17 15.79
N ALA A 51 -5.17 13.82 14.68
CA ALA A 51 -5.96 14.88 14.05
C ALA A 51 -7.37 14.41 13.67
N ARG A 52 -7.50 13.18 13.12
CA ARG A 52 -8.81 12.60 12.79
C ARG A 52 -9.73 12.45 14.02
N GLN A 53 -9.19 12.16 15.20
CA GLN A 53 -10.02 12.07 16.40
C GLN A 53 -10.58 13.45 16.80
N LYS A 54 -9.87 14.55 16.53
CA LYS A 54 -10.38 15.90 16.77
C LYS A 54 -11.58 16.27 15.86
N LEU A 55 -11.65 15.71 14.67
CA LEU A 55 -12.76 15.90 13.73
C LEU A 55 -14.02 15.10 14.10
N VAL A 56 -13.88 14.08 14.94
CA VAL A 56 -15.02 13.28 15.41
C VAL A 56 -15.75 14.03 16.55
N PRO A 57 -17.11 14.01 16.58
CA PRO A 57 -17.87 14.59 17.68
C PRO A 57 -17.40 14.05 19.05
N ILE A 58 -17.36 14.93 20.05
CA ILE A 58 -16.80 14.64 21.39
C ILE A 58 -17.34 13.33 21.98
N SER A 59 -18.65 13.07 21.81
CA SER A 59 -19.32 11.86 22.28
C SER A 59 -18.83 10.54 21.66
N LYS A 60 -18.16 10.60 20.51
CA LYS A 60 -17.66 9.44 19.76
C LYS A 60 -16.14 9.37 19.67
N ARG A 61 -15.42 10.33 20.25
CA ARG A 61 -13.95 10.37 20.26
C ARG A 61 -13.38 9.19 21.04
N LYS A 62 -12.43 8.51 20.44
CA LYS A 62 -11.62 7.51 21.12
C LYS A 62 -10.56 8.21 21.95
N LYS A 63 -10.39 7.78 23.20
CA LYS A 63 -9.30 8.25 24.07
C LYS A 63 -7.97 7.58 23.79
N THR A 64 -7.98 6.45 23.07
CA THR A 64 -6.77 5.67 22.80
C THR A 64 -6.77 5.21 21.34
N ILE A 65 -5.64 5.39 20.67
CA ILE A 65 -5.38 4.92 19.31
C ILE A 65 -4.72 3.55 19.36
N ASN A 66 -5.36 2.60 18.70
CA ASN A 66 -4.91 1.22 18.58
C ASN A 66 -4.31 0.94 17.20
N GLU A 67 -3.75 -0.25 17.01
CA GLU A 67 -3.20 -0.71 15.73
C GLU A 67 -4.22 -0.63 14.58
N LEU A 68 -5.46 -1.06 14.80
CA LEU A 68 -6.54 -0.98 13.81
C LEU A 68 -6.86 0.47 13.36
N ASP A 69 -6.69 1.44 14.24
CA ASP A 69 -6.90 2.84 13.87
C ASP A 69 -5.77 3.33 12.95
N ILE A 70 -4.54 2.90 13.19
CA ILE A 70 -3.39 3.17 12.32
C ILE A 70 -3.55 2.50 10.96
N GLU A 71 -4.01 1.25 10.91
CA GLU A 71 -4.30 0.54 9.65
C GLU A 71 -5.26 1.34 8.76
N LYS A 72 -6.32 1.89 9.33
CA LYS A 72 -7.28 2.74 8.61
C LYS A 72 -6.66 4.03 8.07
N ILE A 73 -5.78 4.65 8.85
CA ILE A 73 -5.08 5.87 8.42
C ILE A 73 -4.14 5.54 7.25
N VAL A 74 -3.33 4.50 7.39
CA VAL A 74 -2.41 4.08 6.33
C VAL A 74 -3.18 3.69 5.07
N ALA A 75 -4.29 2.94 5.20
CA ALA A 75 -5.15 2.60 4.07
C ALA A 75 -5.66 3.85 3.32
N SER A 76 -6.07 4.86 4.09
CA SER A 76 -6.54 6.13 3.51
C SER A 76 -5.43 6.92 2.82
N ILE A 77 -4.25 7.03 3.43
CA ILE A 77 -3.09 7.74 2.85
C ILE A 77 -2.60 7.02 1.59
N ALA A 78 -2.42 5.71 1.67
CA ALA A 78 -1.94 4.88 0.57
C ALA A 78 -3.02 4.56 -0.49
N ARG A 79 -4.26 4.99 -0.30
CA ARG A 79 -5.40 4.76 -1.20
C ARG A 79 -5.68 3.27 -1.50
N ILE A 80 -5.48 2.42 -0.50
CA ILE A 80 -5.69 0.97 -0.59
C ILE A 80 -6.81 0.52 0.34
N PRO A 81 -7.47 -0.63 0.07
CA PRO A 81 -8.50 -1.16 0.97
C PRO A 81 -7.95 -1.50 2.36
N GLU A 82 -8.69 -1.18 3.43
CA GLU A 82 -8.29 -1.45 4.83
C GLU A 82 -7.91 -2.93 5.06
N LYS A 83 -8.66 -3.86 4.48
CA LYS A 83 -8.39 -5.30 4.59
C LYS A 83 -7.02 -5.73 4.05
N THR A 84 -6.44 -4.95 3.14
CA THR A 84 -5.15 -5.25 2.53
C THR A 84 -4.00 -4.86 3.44
N VAL A 85 -4.17 -3.80 4.24
CA VAL A 85 -3.15 -3.33 5.19
C VAL A 85 -2.91 -4.35 6.30
N SER A 86 -3.97 -4.99 6.81
CA SER A 86 -3.89 -5.96 7.90
C SER A 86 -3.46 -7.37 7.45
N THR A 87 -3.45 -7.64 6.15
CA THR A 87 -3.11 -8.97 5.63
C THR A 87 -1.59 -9.18 5.60
N SER A 88 -1.14 -10.31 6.15
CA SER A 88 0.27 -10.71 6.06
C SER A 88 0.70 -10.93 4.60
N ASP A 89 1.84 -10.34 4.19
CA ASP A 89 2.41 -10.51 2.85
C ASP A 89 2.55 -11.96 2.44
N LYS A 90 2.96 -12.82 3.38
CA LYS A 90 3.12 -14.25 3.14
C LYS A 90 1.81 -14.90 2.67
N LYS A 91 0.70 -14.62 3.36
CA LYS A 91 -0.62 -15.16 2.99
C LYS A 91 -1.12 -14.62 1.65
N SER A 92 -0.86 -13.34 1.37
CA SER A 92 -1.21 -12.74 0.08
C SER A 92 -0.44 -13.36 -1.07
N LEU A 93 0.86 -13.64 -0.88
CA LEU A 93 1.72 -14.28 -1.87
C LEU A 93 1.40 -15.76 -2.08
N GLU A 94 1.06 -16.50 -1.03
CA GLU A 94 0.63 -17.90 -1.14
C GLU A 94 -0.56 -18.05 -2.08
N LYS A 95 -1.55 -17.18 -1.95
CA LYS A 95 -2.80 -17.21 -2.73
C LYS A 95 -2.80 -16.29 -3.96
N LEU A 96 -1.67 -15.70 -4.30
CA LEU A 96 -1.57 -14.71 -5.38
C LEU A 96 -2.10 -15.27 -6.71
N GLU A 97 -1.61 -16.43 -7.12
CA GLU A 97 -1.96 -17.10 -8.36
C GLU A 97 -3.45 -17.45 -8.40
N GLU A 98 -3.96 -18.07 -7.34
CA GLU A 98 -5.38 -18.44 -7.23
C GLU A 98 -6.30 -17.21 -7.32
N ASN A 99 -5.94 -16.14 -6.62
CA ASN A 99 -6.71 -14.91 -6.62
C ASN A 99 -6.70 -14.22 -7.99
N LEU A 100 -5.58 -14.25 -8.71
CA LEU A 100 -5.50 -13.72 -10.08
C LEU A 100 -6.32 -14.57 -11.05
N LYS A 101 -6.24 -15.90 -10.99
CA LYS A 101 -7.03 -16.81 -11.85
C LYS A 101 -8.54 -16.70 -11.63
N ARG A 102 -8.98 -16.29 -10.46
CA ARG A 102 -10.42 -16.04 -10.19
C ARG A 102 -11.01 -14.86 -10.98
N VAL A 103 -10.17 -13.92 -11.38
CA VAL A 103 -10.62 -12.68 -12.05
C VAL A 103 -10.17 -12.62 -13.51
N ILE A 104 -9.08 -13.29 -13.84
CA ILE A 104 -8.47 -13.28 -15.17
C ILE A 104 -8.59 -14.66 -15.77
N PHE A 105 -9.44 -14.78 -16.78
CA PHE A 105 -9.76 -16.05 -17.41
C PHE A 105 -8.93 -16.25 -18.70
N GLY A 106 -8.52 -17.51 -18.94
CA GLY A 106 -7.85 -17.91 -20.17
C GLY A 106 -6.40 -17.40 -20.32
N GLN A 107 -5.76 -16.93 -19.22
CA GLN A 107 -4.39 -16.44 -19.20
C GLN A 107 -3.53 -17.16 -18.15
N ASP A 108 -3.80 -18.44 -17.92
CA ASP A 108 -3.19 -19.21 -16.84
C ASP A 108 -1.66 -19.19 -16.88
N VAL A 109 -1.06 -19.41 -18.06
CA VAL A 109 0.40 -19.43 -18.23
C VAL A 109 1.03 -18.08 -17.88
N ALA A 110 0.40 -16.97 -18.29
CA ALA A 110 0.89 -15.63 -17.99
C ALA A 110 0.76 -15.33 -16.49
N VAL A 111 -0.34 -15.72 -15.86
CA VAL A 111 -0.59 -15.54 -14.42
C VAL A 111 0.39 -16.38 -13.59
N GLU A 112 0.66 -17.63 -13.98
CA GLU A 112 1.63 -18.50 -13.31
C GLU A 112 3.05 -17.94 -13.39
N SER A 113 3.49 -17.52 -14.57
CA SER A 113 4.81 -16.91 -14.78
C SER A 113 4.99 -15.63 -13.95
N LEU A 114 3.98 -14.76 -13.96
CA LEU A 114 3.97 -13.51 -13.18
C LEU A 114 4.02 -13.81 -11.68
N SER A 115 3.17 -14.71 -11.19
CA SER A 115 3.08 -15.07 -9.78
C SER A 115 4.38 -15.68 -9.27
N SER A 116 5.01 -16.55 -10.07
CA SER A 116 6.30 -17.17 -9.74
C SER A 116 7.41 -16.12 -9.65
N ALA A 117 7.50 -15.21 -10.60
CA ALA A 117 8.49 -14.13 -10.59
C ALA A 117 8.35 -13.21 -9.37
N ILE A 118 7.12 -12.87 -9.00
CA ILE A 118 6.84 -12.04 -7.83
C ILE A 118 7.18 -12.77 -6.53
N LYS A 119 6.79 -14.05 -6.40
CA LYS A 119 7.14 -14.88 -5.24
C LYS A 119 8.65 -14.97 -5.04
N LEU A 120 9.41 -15.21 -6.12
CA LEU A 120 10.89 -15.22 -6.11
C LEU A 120 11.49 -13.89 -5.68
N ALA A 121 11.01 -12.78 -6.24
CA ALA A 121 11.48 -11.44 -5.89
C ALA A 121 11.22 -11.10 -4.41
N ARG A 122 10.09 -11.55 -3.86
CA ARG A 122 9.72 -11.33 -2.44
C ARG A 122 10.38 -12.32 -1.47
N ALA A 123 10.92 -13.43 -1.96
CA ALA A 123 11.68 -14.38 -1.14
C ALA A 123 13.07 -13.88 -0.70
N GLY A 124 13.43 -12.63 -1.00
CA GLY A 124 14.69 -12.01 -0.58
C GLY A 124 15.87 -12.30 -1.51
N LEU A 125 15.63 -12.85 -2.69
CA LEU A 125 16.66 -13.15 -3.68
C LEU A 125 17.01 -11.94 -4.57
N ARG A 126 16.61 -10.73 -4.17
CA ARG A 126 16.85 -9.50 -4.93
C ARG A 126 17.67 -8.49 -4.14
N VAL A 127 18.22 -7.49 -4.83
CA VAL A 127 18.83 -6.29 -4.23
C VAL A 127 17.70 -5.33 -3.83
N ASP A 128 17.72 -4.81 -2.61
CA ASP A 128 16.60 -4.06 -2.00
C ASP A 128 16.17 -2.80 -2.77
N GLU A 129 17.09 -2.14 -3.45
CA GLU A 129 16.82 -0.90 -4.19
C GLU A 129 16.20 -1.11 -5.60
N LYS A 130 16.11 -2.36 -6.07
CA LYS A 130 15.58 -2.66 -7.41
C LYS A 130 14.07 -2.92 -7.39
N PRO A 131 13.35 -2.62 -8.48
CA PRO A 131 11.93 -2.96 -8.60
C PRO A 131 11.72 -4.48 -8.52
N VAL A 132 10.54 -4.91 -8.07
CA VAL A 132 10.17 -6.33 -7.96
C VAL A 132 10.33 -7.06 -9.30
N GLY A 133 10.05 -6.38 -10.40
CA GLY A 133 10.24 -6.86 -11.75
C GLY A 133 9.75 -5.86 -12.78
N SER A 134 10.19 -6.05 -14.03
CA SER A 134 9.65 -5.37 -15.20
C SER A 134 9.02 -6.42 -16.10
N PHE A 135 7.74 -6.24 -16.44
CA PHE A 135 6.97 -7.20 -17.21
C PHE A 135 6.39 -6.54 -18.44
N LEU A 136 6.55 -7.18 -19.60
CA LEU A 136 5.94 -6.77 -20.86
C LEU A 136 4.77 -7.69 -21.20
N PHE A 137 3.56 -7.14 -21.20
CA PHE A 137 2.37 -7.84 -21.65
C PHE A 137 2.04 -7.43 -23.09
N SER A 138 2.19 -8.36 -24.04
CA SER A 138 1.83 -8.15 -25.44
C SER A 138 0.62 -9.02 -25.81
N GLY A 139 -0.17 -8.56 -26.78
CA GLY A 139 -1.35 -9.29 -27.25
C GLY A 139 -2.47 -8.34 -27.70
N PRO A 140 -3.56 -8.88 -28.28
CA PRO A 140 -4.69 -8.11 -28.77
C PRO A 140 -5.41 -7.34 -27.67
N THR A 141 -6.26 -6.40 -28.06
CA THR A 141 -7.08 -5.63 -27.13
C THR A 141 -8.10 -6.53 -26.46
N GLY A 142 -8.41 -6.27 -25.18
CA GLY A 142 -9.44 -6.99 -24.43
C GLY A 142 -9.00 -8.28 -23.72
N VAL A 143 -7.76 -8.76 -23.91
CA VAL A 143 -7.28 -10.02 -23.28
C VAL A 143 -6.87 -9.89 -21.82
N GLY A 144 -7.09 -8.74 -21.17
CA GLY A 144 -6.86 -8.56 -19.73
C GLY A 144 -5.51 -8.00 -19.32
N LYS A 145 -4.66 -7.50 -20.22
CA LYS A 145 -3.30 -6.97 -19.89
C LYS A 145 -3.30 -5.95 -18.77
N THR A 146 -4.14 -4.94 -18.85
CA THR A 146 -4.26 -3.90 -17.82
C THR A 146 -4.91 -4.43 -16.54
N GLU A 147 -5.87 -5.34 -16.69
CA GLU A 147 -6.59 -5.90 -15.54
C GLU A 147 -5.66 -6.76 -14.68
N VAL A 148 -4.76 -7.55 -15.26
CA VAL A 148 -3.72 -8.29 -14.53
C VAL A 148 -2.93 -7.37 -13.62
N SER A 149 -2.43 -6.25 -14.16
CA SER A 149 -1.62 -5.28 -13.40
C SER A 149 -2.43 -4.62 -12.27
N LYS A 150 -3.68 -4.24 -12.54
CA LYS A 150 -4.59 -3.64 -11.56
C LYS A 150 -4.94 -4.60 -10.42
N GLN A 151 -5.27 -5.85 -10.75
CA GLN A 151 -5.59 -6.86 -9.74
C GLN A 151 -4.37 -7.26 -8.93
N LEU A 152 -3.18 -7.33 -9.57
CA LEU A 152 -1.93 -7.55 -8.87
C LEU A 152 -1.68 -6.46 -7.82
N ALA A 153 -1.76 -5.19 -8.19
CA ALA A 153 -1.59 -4.07 -7.26
C ALA A 153 -2.57 -4.16 -6.09
N LYS A 154 -3.84 -4.49 -6.37
CA LYS A 154 -4.89 -4.66 -5.35
C LYS A 154 -4.58 -5.80 -4.37
N ILE A 155 -4.11 -6.96 -4.87
CA ILE A 155 -3.77 -8.12 -4.03
C ILE A 155 -2.53 -7.83 -3.20
N MET A 156 -1.55 -7.15 -3.80
CA MET A 156 -0.29 -6.77 -3.14
C MET A 156 -0.45 -5.61 -2.15
N GLY A 157 -1.60 -4.90 -2.17
CA GLY A 157 -1.84 -3.76 -1.31
C GLY A 157 -0.93 -2.57 -1.60
N ILE A 158 -0.66 -2.32 -2.88
CA ILE A 158 0.13 -1.18 -3.35
C ILE A 158 -0.72 -0.30 -4.26
N GLU A 159 -0.35 0.97 -4.35
CA GLU A 159 -1.01 1.91 -5.26
C GLU A 159 -0.78 1.51 -6.73
N PHE A 160 -1.81 1.62 -7.55
CA PHE A 160 -1.74 1.38 -8.98
C PHE A 160 -1.66 2.71 -9.73
N VAL A 161 -0.50 3.02 -10.27
CA VAL A 161 -0.28 4.19 -11.12
C VAL A 161 -0.27 3.75 -12.58
N ARG A 162 -1.06 4.44 -13.42
CA ARG A 162 -1.16 4.16 -14.86
C ARG A 162 -0.83 5.39 -15.68
N PHE A 163 0.05 5.22 -16.64
CA PHE A 163 0.33 6.20 -17.69
C PHE A 163 -0.15 5.64 -19.03
N ASP A 164 -1.13 6.28 -19.64
CA ASP A 164 -1.64 5.89 -20.94
C ASP A 164 -0.90 6.69 -22.03
N MET A 165 0.01 6.05 -22.75
CA MET A 165 0.85 6.72 -23.72
C MET A 165 0.05 7.34 -24.89
N SER A 166 -1.20 6.94 -25.10
CA SER A 166 -2.09 7.59 -26.07
C SER A 166 -2.41 9.04 -25.70
N GLU A 167 -2.38 9.39 -24.42
CA GLU A 167 -2.60 10.75 -23.92
C GLU A 167 -1.37 11.65 -24.12
N TYR A 168 -0.19 11.05 -24.40
CA TYR A 168 1.10 11.74 -24.56
C TYR A 168 1.59 11.80 -26.01
N MET A 169 0.68 11.65 -26.98
CA MET A 169 1.05 11.69 -28.41
C MET A 169 1.50 13.07 -28.88
N GLU A 170 1.10 14.15 -28.20
CA GLU A 170 1.51 15.51 -28.55
C GLU A 170 2.77 15.93 -27.78
N ARG A 171 3.69 16.65 -28.46
CA ARG A 171 4.96 17.13 -27.88
C ARG A 171 4.81 17.90 -26.58
N HIS A 172 3.69 18.61 -26.39
CA HIS A 172 3.42 19.43 -25.22
C HIS A 172 2.96 18.62 -24.01
N THR A 173 2.51 17.38 -24.18
CA THR A 173 2.03 16.53 -23.09
C THR A 173 3.13 15.68 -22.49
N VAL A 174 4.22 15.42 -23.22
CA VAL A 174 5.39 14.65 -22.73
C VAL A 174 6.06 15.31 -21.51
N SER A 175 6.02 16.65 -21.39
CA SER A 175 6.55 17.38 -20.24
C SER A 175 5.76 17.19 -18.92
N ARG A 176 4.65 16.46 -18.95
CA ARG A 176 3.82 16.13 -17.80
C ARG A 176 4.10 14.74 -17.23
N LEU A 177 4.99 13.97 -17.85
CA LEU A 177 5.56 12.74 -17.31
C LEU A 177 6.67 13.05 -16.29
#